data_edcc0b8ccb29201ae7c1f4e8d51f2f7f
#
_entry.id   edcc0b8ccb29201ae7c1f4e8d51f2f7f
#
_cell.length_a   1.000
_cell.length_b   1.000
_cell.length_c   1.000
_cell.angle_alpha   90.00
_cell.angle_beta   90.00
_cell.angle_gamma   90.00
#
_symmetry.space_group_name_H-M   'P 1'
#
loop_
_entity.id
_entity.type
_entity.pdbx_description
1 polymer ?
#
loop_
_entity_poly.entity_id
_entity_poly.type
_entity_poly.pdbx_seq_one_letter_code
_entity_poly.pdbx_strand_id
1 'polypeptide(L)'
;MRRQLLALGLLAACSLSPAFAQSAGAQAPLPDWNQLTPAQRDLLIAPIRDRWNREPERRQQLMDYARRWQSLPPDQRSNARRGMQRWESMTPQQRDQARALFHATRSMDRDARRAFMENWHNMTPQQRADWARAHPAPARDGTPHDRGD
;
A
#
# COMPACT_ATOMS: atom_id res chain seq x y z
N MET A 1 49.43 -0.52 -76.17
CA MET A 1 49.26 -1.39 -75.01
C MET A 1 49.44 -0.55 -73.75
N ARG A 2 48.38 -0.03 -73.17
CA ARG A 2 48.38 0.81 -71.93
C ARG A 2 47.43 0.24 -70.96
N ARG A 3 47.92 -0.34 -69.87
CA ARG A 3 47.17 -0.83 -68.70
C ARG A 3 46.87 0.38 -67.84
N GLN A 4 45.59 0.66 -67.63
CA GLN A 4 45.14 1.63 -66.63
C GLN A 4 44.67 0.85 -65.41
N LEU A 5 45.31 1.10 -64.29
CA LEU A 5 44.92 0.62 -62.95
C LEU A 5 43.92 1.61 -62.35
N LEU A 6 42.73 1.17 -62.17
CA LEU A 6 41.68 1.89 -61.39
C LEU A 6 41.86 1.55 -59.92
N ALA A 7 42.27 2.52 -59.14
CA ALA A 7 42.29 2.44 -57.69
C ALA A 7 40.86 2.71 -57.14
N LEU A 8 40.32 1.70 -56.51
CA LEU A 8 38.98 1.77 -55.82
C LEU A 8 39.21 2.29 -54.39
N GLY A 9 38.85 3.55 -54.14
CA GLY A 9 38.89 4.16 -52.81
C GLY A 9 37.67 3.73 -51.98
N LEU A 10 37.89 3.00 -50.89
CA LEU A 10 36.89 2.59 -49.93
C LEU A 10 36.63 3.72 -48.92
N LEU A 11 35.53 4.46 -49.06
CA LEU A 11 35.06 5.46 -48.07
C LEU A 11 34.30 4.73 -46.95
N ALA A 12 34.94 4.59 -45.78
CA ALA A 12 34.34 4.13 -44.58
C ALA A 12 33.51 5.27 -43.96
N ALA A 13 32.17 5.22 -44.10
CA ALA A 13 31.25 6.13 -43.41
C ALA A 13 31.08 5.66 -41.96
N CYS A 14 31.73 6.35 -41.03
CA CYS A 14 31.46 6.22 -39.59
C CYS A 14 30.09 6.83 -39.29
N SER A 15 29.09 5.99 -39.15
CA SER A 15 27.77 6.37 -38.64
C SER A 15 27.86 6.61 -37.12
N LEU A 16 27.97 7.87 -36.71
CA LEU A 16 27.79 8.29 -35.33
C LEU A 16 26.30 8.18 -35.00
N SER A 17 25.87 7.10 -34.36
CA SER A 17 24.55 7.01 -33.75
C SER A 17 24.51 7.90 -32.49
N PRO A 18 23.63 8.90 -32.41
CA PRO A 18 23.44 9.61 -31.15
C PRO A 18 22.82 8.63 -30.15
N ALA A 19 23.58 8.24 -29.12
CA ALA A 19 23.08 7.60 -27.96
C ALA A 19 22.17 8.60 -27.23
N PHE A 20 20.85 8.47 -27.41
CA PHE A 20 19.90 9.13 -26.55
C PHE A 20 20.05 8.51 -25.14
N ALA A 21 20.87 9.16 -24.32
CA ALA A 21 20.86 8.94 -22.89
C ALA A 21 19.44 9.32 -22.40
N GLN A 22 18.57 8.34 -22.24
CA GLN A 22 17.35 8.50 -21.48
C GLN A 22 17.77 8.77 -20.04
N SER A 23 17.93 10.05 -19.71
CA SER A 23 17.96 10.51 -18.34
C SER A 23 16.65 10.00 -17.72
N ALA A 24 16.76 9.05 -16.78
CA ALA A 24 15.67 8.72 -15.88
C ALA A 24 15.37 10.00 -15.09
N GLY A 25 14.55 10.88 -15.67
CA GLY A 25 14.14 12.12 -15.08
C GLY A 25 13.45 11.79 -13.78
N ALA A 26 14.01 12.26 -12.68
CA ALA A 26 13.30 12.28 -11.41
C ALA A 26 11.93 12.93 -11.69
N GLN A 27 10.87 12.13 -11.60
CA GLN A 27 9.52 12.64 -11.85
C GLN A 27 9.30 13.80 -10.88
N ALA A 28 8.96 14.97 -11.40
CA ALA A 28 8.62 16.11 -10.57
C ALA A 28 7.52 15.69 -9.58
N PRO A 29 7.61 16.13 -8.32
CA PRO A 29 6.58 15.80 -7.33
C PRO A 29 5.21 16.20 -7.87
N LEU A 30 4.23 15.30 -7.70
CA LEU A 30 2.85 15.57 -8.11
C LEU A 30 2.29 16.75 -7.30
N PRO A 31 1.42 17.56 -7.89
CA PRO A 31 0.84 18.73 -7.22
C PRO A 31 -0.12 18.32 -6.09
N ASP A 32 -0.41 19.26 -5.21
CA ASP A 32 -1.41 19.08 -4.15
C ASP A 32 -2.80 18.80 -4.72
N TRP A 33 -3.67 18.16 -3.92
CA TRP A 33 -5.02 17.78 -4.31
C TRP A 33 -5.82 18.90 -5.00
N ASN A 34 -5.71 20.12 -4.47
CA ASN A 34 -6.46 21.27 -5.01
C ASN A 34 -5.97 21.73 -6.40
N GLN A 35 -4.76 21.36 -6.77
CA GLN A 35 -4.15 21.67 -8.07
C GLN A 35 -4.36 20.57 -9.11
N LEU A 36 -4.88 19.41 -8.70
CA LEU A 36 -5.21 18.32 -9.62
C LEU A 36 -6.37 18.72 -10.55
N THR A 37 -6.27 18.29 -11.79
CA THR A 37 -7.39 18.39 -12.73
C THR A 37 -8.57 17.50 -12.30
N PRO A 38 -9.80 17.80 -12.76
CA PRO A 38 -10.95 16.91 -12.49
C PRO A 38 -10.69 15.46 -12.93
N ALA A 39 -10.08 15.24 -14.09
CA ALA A 39 -9.74 13.90 -14.58
C ALA A 39 -8.75 13.16 -13.66
N GLN A 40 -7.73 13.84 -13.12
CA GLN A 40 -6.79 13.25 -12.17
C GLN A 40 -7.48 12.89 -10.84
N ARG A 41 -8.39 13.75 -10.34
CA ARG A 41 -9.17 13.43 -9.15
C ARG A 41 -10.09 12.24 -9.37
N ASP A 42 -10.76 12.18 -10.53
CA ASP A 42 -11.63 11.07 -10.91
C ASP A 42 -10.87 9.74 -10.96
N LEU A 43 -9.65 9.75 -11.51
CA LEU A 43 -8.78 8.59 -11.52
C LEU A 43 -8.44 8.12 -10.10
N LEU A 44 -8.08 9.04 -9.20
CA LEU A 44 -7.70 8.72 -7.83
C LEU A 44 -8.86 8.20 -6.97
N ILE A 45 -10.10 8.67 -7.21
CA ILE A 45 -11.28 8.22 -6.46
C ILE A 45 -12.00 7.02 -7.12
N ALA A 46 -11.58 6.60 -8.32
CA ALA A 46 -12.21 5.49 -9.05
C ALA A 46 -12.36 4.20 -8.19
N PRO A 47 -11.35 3.74 -7.43
CA PRO A 47 -11.49 2.54 -6.60
C PRO A 47 -12.59 2.66 -5.52
N ILE A 48 -12.76 3.85 -4.95
CA ILE A 48 -13.81 4.11 -3.95
C ILE A 48 -15.19 4.16 -4.63
N ARG A 49 -15.30 4.79 -5.79
CA ARG A 49 -16.54 4.84 -6.61
C ARG A 49 -16.97 3.44 -7.01
N ASP A 50 -16.04 2.62 -7.49
CA ASP A 50 -16.30 1.24 -7.89
C ASP A 50 -16.80 0.40 -6.73
N ARG A 51 -16.17 0.54 -5.57
CA ARG A 51 -16.59 -0.14 -4.36
C ARG A 51 -17.99 0.30 -3.92
N TRP A 52 -18.28 1.59 -3.92
CA TRP A 52 -19.58 2.15 -3.63
C TRP A 52 -20.69 1.57 -4.50
N ASN A 53 -20.39 1.40 -5.80
CA ASN A 53 -21.35 0.86 -6.77
C ASN A 53 -21.56 -0.65 -6.63
N ARG A 54 -20.50 -1.39 -6.31
CA ARG A 54 -20.54 -2.85 -6.20
C ARG A 54 -21.06 -3.38 -4.88
N GLU A 55 -20.97 -2.58 -3.80
CA GLU A 55 -21.31 -3.01 -2.44
C GLU A 55 -22.42 -2.10 -1.83
N PRO A 56 -23.65 -2.11 -2.37
CA PRO A 56 -24.71 -1.21 -1.90
C PRO A 56 -25.05 -1.38 -0.40
N GLU A 57 -24.95 -2.60 0.12
CA GLU A 57 -25.17 -2.94 1.53
C GLU A 57 -24.12 -2.31 2.46
N ARG A 58 -22.97 -1.90 1.92
CA ARG A 58 -21.88 -1.30 2.71
C ARG A 58 -21.79 0.22 2.60
N ARG A 59 -22.65 0.85 1.82
CA ARG A 59 -22.61 2.30 1.60
C ARG A 59 -22.71 3.09 2.90
N GLN A 60 -23.59 2.68 3.79
CA GLN A 60 -23.73 3.33 5.10
C GLN A 60 -22.41 3.23 5.90
N GLN A 61 -21.79 2.06 5.93
CA GLN A 61 -20.50 1.85 6.62
C GLN A 61 -19.38 2.72 6.02
N LEU A 62 -19.34 2.85 4.69
CA LEU A 62 -18.37 3.71 4.01
C LEU A 62 -18.57 5.18 4.37
N MET A 63 -19.83 5.66 4.40
CA MET A 63 -20.16 7.03 4.82
C MET A 63 -19.81 7.29 6.28
N ASP A 64 -20.11 6.35 7.19
CA ASP A 64 -19.77 6.48 8.61
C ASP A 64 -18.26 6.50 8.84
N TYR A 65 -17.51 5.72 8.06
CA TYR A 65 -16.05 5.79 8.07
C TYR A 65 -15.56 7.17 7.62
N ALA A 66 -16.08 7.69 6.51
CA ALA A 66 -15.69 9.01 6.01
C ALA A 66 -16.00 10.14 7.00
N ARG A 67 -17.18 10.12 7.62
CA ARG A 67 -17.57 11.09 8.65
C ARG A 67 -16.64 11.04 9.87
N ARG A 68 -16.36 9.82 10.36
CA ARG A 68 -15.42 9.63 11.48
C ARG A 68 -14.03 10.12 11.13
N TRP A 69 -13.55 9.84 9.91
CA TRP A 69 -12.26 10.35 9.47
C TRP A 69 -12.19 11.87 9.49
N GLN A 70 -13.23 12.56 9.03
CA GLN A 70 -13.29 14.03 9.05
C GLN A 70 -13.33 14.59 10.47
N SER A 71 -13.99 13.92 11.41
CA SER A 71 -14.11 14.37 12.80
C SER A 71 -12.86 14.09 13.64
N LEU A 72 -11.90 13.26 13.16
CA LEU A 72 -10.68 12.98 13.90
C LEU A 72 -9.78 14.22 14.00
N PRO A 73 -9.21 14.53 15.17
CA PRO A 73 -8.12 15.48 15.31
C PRO A 73 -6.91 15.13 14.43
N PRO A 74 -6.06 16.12 14.05
CA PRO A 74 -4.92 15.89 13.16
C PRO A 74 -3.93 14.82 13.64
N ASP A 75 -3.65 14.78 14.95
CA ASP A 75 -2.79 13.78 15.58
C ASP A 75 -3.38 12.37 15.47
N GLN A 76 -4.67 12.21 15.71
CA GLN A 76 -5.36 10.93 15.58
C GLN A 76 -5.43 10.47 14.11
N ARG A 77 -5.66 11.38 13.14
CA ARG A 77 -5.55 11.07 11.71
C ARG A 77 -4.15 10.61 11.33
N SER A 78 -3.13 11.24 11.88
CA SER A 78 -1.73 10.83 11.68
C SER A 78 -1.46 9.44 12.24
N ASN A 79 -1.94 9.14 13.45
CA ASN A 79 -1.83 7.82 14.06
C ASN A 79 -2.56 6.75 13.23
N ALA A 80 -3.76 7.04 12.75
CA ALA A 80 -4.53 6.14 11.91
C ALA A 80 -3.81 5.83 10.59
N ARG A 81 -3.24 6.85 9.91
CA ARG A 81 -2.43 6.65 8.70
C ARG A 81 -1.23 5.74 8.96
N ARG A 82 -0.48 5.97 10.04
CA ARG A 82 0.64 5.10 10.42
C ARG A 82 0.20 3.67 10.70
N GLY A 83 -0.98 3.52 11.29
CA GLY A 83 -1.60 2.21 11.51
C GLY A 83 -1.92 1.48 10.20
N MET A 84 -2.52 2.18 9.22
CA MET A 84 -2.82 1.62 7.89
C MET A 84 -1.54 1.22 7.15
N GLN A 85 -0.53 2.09 7.11
CA GLN A 85 0.75 1.79 6.46
C GLN A 85 1.43 0.55 7.07
N ARG A 86 1.43 0.44 8.41
CA ARG A 86 1.95 -0.77 9.07
C ARG A 86 1.16 -2.01 8.69
N TRP A 87 -0.16 -1.91 8.64
CA TRP A 87 -1.01 -3.03 8.23
C TRP A 87 -0.73 -3.48 6.80
N GLU A 88 -0.59 -2.55 5.86
CA GLU A 88 -0.28 -2.82 4.46
C GLU A 88 1.07 -3.52 4.29
N SER A 89 2.07 -3.14 5.10
CA SER A 89 3.41 -3.75 5.07
C SER A 89 3.50 -5.12 5.79
N MET A 90 2.46 -5.54 6.53
CA MET A 90 2.46 -6.81 7.24
C MET A 90 2.28 -8.00 6.31
N THR A 91 2.99 -9.10 6.59
CA THR A 91 2.71 -10.40 5.99
C THR A 91 1.33 -10.93 6.44
N PRO A 92 0.72 -11.89 5.72
CA PRO A 92 -0.53 -12.53 6.16
C PRO A 92 -0.46 -13.04 7.61
N GLN A 93 0.63 -13.71 7.98
CA GLN A 93 0.84 -14.20 9.34
C GLN A 93 0.87 -13.07 10.37
N GLN A 94 1.54 -11.95 10.08
CA GLN A 94 1.57 -10.79 10.97
C GLN A 94 0.20 -10.15 11.11
N ARG A 95 -0.60 -10.11 10.04
CA ARG A 95 -1.98 -9.62 10.09
C ARG A 95 -2.87 -10.51 10.96
N ASP A 96 -2.68 -11.84 10.90
CA ASP A 96 -3.40 -12.78 11.76
C ASP A 96 -3.05 -12.55 13.24
N GLN A 97 -1.76 -12.40 13.55
CA GLN A 97 -1.31 -12.07 14.90
C GLN A 97 -1.90 -10.74 15.39
N ALA A 98 -1.90 -9.71 14.55
CA ALA A 98 -2.47 -8.40 14.90
C ALA A 98 -3.98 -8.48 15.14
N ARG A 99 -4.72 -9.26 14.35
CA ARG A 99 -6.15 -9.50 14.56
C ARG A 99 -6.43 -10.25 15.85
N ALA A 100 -5.70 -11.33 16.09
CA ALA A 100 -5.82 -12.12 17.33
C ALA A 100 -5.55 -11.25 18.56
N LEU A 101 -4.46 -10.49 18.54
CA LEU A 101 -4.07 -9.57 19.60
C LEU A 101 -5.15 -8.51 19.86
N PHE A 102 -5.63 -7.84 18.83
CA PHE A 102 -6.71 -6.85 18.94
C PHE A 102 -7.98 -7.45 19.54
N HIS A 103 -8.38 -8.64 19.06
CA HIS A 103 -9.57 -9.30 19.55
C HIS A 103 -9.45 -9.67 21.04
N ALA A 104 -8.31 -10.18 21.46
CA ALA A 104 -8.07 -10.55 22.86
C ALA A 104 -8.04 -9.33 23.79
N THR A 105 -7.50 -8.19 23.32
CA THR A 105 -7.27 -7.03 24.19
C THR A 105 -8.38 -5.98 24.17
N ARG A 106 -9.33 -6.04 23.23
CA ARG A 106 -10.35 -5.00 23.04
C ARG A 106 -11.29 -4.79 24.23
N SER A 107 -11.56 -5.86 25.00
CA SER A 107 -12.45 -5.85 26.18
C SER A 107 -11.67 -5.72 27.49
N MET A 108 -10.36 -5.70 27.47
CA MET A 108 -9.53 -5.55 28.67
C MET A 108 -9.56 -4.10 29.16
N ASP A 109 -9.56 -3.93 30.48
CA ASP A 109 -9.29 -2.64 31.09
C ASP A 109 -7.84 -2.18 30.80
N ARG A 110 -7.49 -0.97 31.25
CA ARG A 110 -6.21 -0.35 30.97
C ARG A 110 -5.03 -1.15 31.57
N ASP A 111 -5.18 -1.62 32.79
CA ASP A 111 -4.06 -2.26 33.52
C ASP A 111 -3.86 -3.70 33.06
N ALA A 112 -4.93 -4.46 32.86
CA ALA A 112 -4.89 -5.79 32.27
C ALA A 112 -4.27 -5.75 30.86
N ARG A 113 -4.67 -4.76 30.04
CA ARG A 113 -4.08 -4.59 28.69
C ARG A 113 -2.60 -4.27 28.74
N ARG A 114 -2.17 -3.42 29.68
CA ARG A 114 -0.74 -3.11 29.87
C ARG A 114 0.05 -4.36 30.21
N ALA A 115 -0.36 -5.09 31.23
CA ALA A 115 0.29 -6.33 31.66
C ALA A 115 0.35 -7.36 30.51
N PHE A 116 -0.75 -7.52 29.78
CA PHE A 116 -0.81 -8.41 28.63
C PHE A 116 0.20 -7.98 27.54
N MET A 117 0.27 -6.70 27.22
CA MET A 117 1.18 -6.18 26.19
C MET A 117 2.64 -6.30 26.60
N GLU A 118 2.98 -6.16 27.88
CA GLU A 118 4.32 -6.42 28.40
C GLU A 118 4.70 -7.89 28.17
N ASN A 119 3.85 -8.83 28.53
CA ASN A 119 4.07 -10.25 28.26
C ASN A 119 4.21 -10.53 26.75
N TRP A 120 3.36 -9.93 25.92
CA TRP A 120 3.42 -10.06 24.47
C TRP A 120 4.76 -9.59 23.87
N HIS A 121 5.28 -8.46 24.35
CA HIS A 121 6.57 -7.93 23.89
C HIS A 121 7.74 -8.84 24.25
N ASN A 122 7.65 -9.54 25.38
CA ASN A 122 8.68 -10.48 25.85
C ASN A 122 8.65 -11.84 25.12
N MET A 123 7.58 -12.15 24.40
CA MET A 123 7.49 -13.38 23.59
C MET A 123 8.42 -13.34 22.37
N THR A 124 8.98 -14.48 22.03
CA THR A 124 9.69 -14.66 20.76
C THR A 124 8.71 -14.59 19.57
N PRO A 125 9.17 -14.36 18.34
CA PRO A 125 8.32 -14.41 17.15
C PRO A 125 7.54 -15.73 17.01
N GLN A 126 8.17 -16.86 17.35
CA GLN A 126 7.53 -18.17 17.31
C GLN A 126 6.41 -18.27 18.36
N GLN A 127 6.67 -17.87 19.60
CA GLN A 127 5.66 -17.87 20.66
C GLN A 127 4.45 -17.00 20.32
N ARG A 128 4.66 -15.82 19.70
CA ARG A 128 3.55 -14.98 19.23
C ARG A 128 2.74 -15.65 18.13
N ALA A 129 3.39 -16.37 17.21
CA ALA A 129 2.73 -17.11 16.17
C ALA A 129 1.88 -18.27 16.73
N ASP A 130 2.44 -19.00 17.67
CA ASP A 130 1.75 -20.11 18.33
C ASP A 130 0.57 -19.63 19.15
N TRP A 131 0.75 -18.55 19.89
CA TRP A 131 -0.33 -17.91 20.65
C TRP A 131 -1.47 -17.46 19.73
N ALA A 132 -1.17 -16.79 18.60
CA ALA A 132 -2.19 -16.33 17.67
C ALA A 132 -2.96 -17.48 17.01
N ARG A 133 -2.32 -18.61 16.75
CA ARG A 133 -2.98 -19.82 16.26
C ARG A 133 -3.93 -20.44 17.31
N ALA A 134 -3.54 -20.37 18.58
CA ALA A 134 -4.40 -20.85 19.67
C ALA A 134 -5.56 -19.90 20.00
N HIS A 135 -5.47 -18.60 19.63
CA HIS A 135 -6.46 -17.57 19.91
C HIS A 135 -6.90 -16.83 18.62
N PRO A 136 -7.43 -17.53 17.62
CA PRO A 136 -7.78 -16.88 16.36
C PRO A 136 -8.87 -15.83 16.57
N ALA A 137 -8.73 -14.69 15.88
CA ALA A 137 -9.85 -13.74 15.81
C ALA A 137 -11.04 -14.41 15.10
N PRO A 138 -12.28 -14.09 15.48
CA PRO A 138 -13.45 -14.56 14.75
C PRO A 138 -13.34 -14.28 13.26
N ALA A 139 -13.85 -15.21 12.44
CA ALA A 139 -13.98 -14.97 11.01
C ALA A 139 -14.77 -13.69 10.79
N ARG A 140 -14.37 -12.86 9.85
CA ARG A 140 -15.18 -11.70 9.45
C ARG A 140 -16.43 -12.23 8.75
N ASP A 141 -17.58 -11.95 9.30
CA ASP A 141 -18.83 -12.27 8.63
C ASP A 141 -18.83 -11.59 7.24
N GLY A 142 -18.62 -12.39 6.21
CA GLY A 142 -18.96 -12.08 4.83
C GLY A 142 -18.25 -10.92 4.11
N THR A 143 -17.06 -10.49 4.51
CA THR A 143 -16.31 -9.51 3.71
C THR A 143 -15.09 -10.13 3.03
N PRO A 144 -15.14 -10.39 1.71
CA PRO A 144 -13.97 -10.77 0.92
C PRO A 144 -13.08 -9.52 0.75
N HIS A 145 -12.19 -9.28 1.70
CA HIS A 145 -11.29 -8.14 1.64
C HIS A 145 -9.83 -8.52 1.85
N ASP A 146 -9.48 -9.75 1.53
CA ASP A 146 -8.07 -10.13 1.50
C ASP A 146 -7.85 -11.30 0.54
N ARG A 147 -8.07 -11.05 -0.73
CA ARG A 147 -7.38 -11.79 -1.80
C ARG A 147 -6.74 -10.72 -2.68
N GLY A 148 -5.61 -10.24 -2.21
CA GLY A 148 -4.62 -9.65 -3.08
C GLY A 148 -3.85 -10.80 -3.71
N ASP A 149 -4.22 -11.11 -4.94
CA ASP A 149 -3.34 -11.71 -5.93
C ASP A 149 -2.73 -10.58 -6.76
#